data_3e5b86ee23e1d67c7af654f91c856f3c
#
_entry.id   3e5b86ee23e1d67c7af654f91c856f3c
#
_cell.length_a   1.000
_cell.length_b   1.000
_cell.length_c   1.000
_cell.angle_alpha   90.00
_cell.angle_beta   90.00
_cell.angle_gamma   90.00
#
_symmetry.space_group_name_H-M   'P 1'
#
loop_
_entity.id
_entity.type
_entity.pdbx_description
1 polymer ?
#
loop_
_entity_poly.entity_id
_entity_poly.type
_entity_poly.pdbx_seq_one_letter_code
_entity_poly.pdbx_strand_id
1 'polypeptide(L)'
;MQIKRLRKILLDRGIEISSYYIDGTSGKDKFTAISFKLYGEIYKIFYNRNKIKGYEYSIGWGLNEKSITIMSSNLSYKQLKYYLCNIL
;
A
#
# COMPACT_ATOMS: atom_id res chain seq x y z
N MET A 1 6.15 -9.46 -2.86
CA MET A 1 5.49 -10.63 -2.40
C MET A 1 4.05 -10.41 -2.06
N GLN A 2 3.70 -9.96 -0.86
CA GLN A 2 2.28 -9.68 -0.57
C GLN A 2 1.71 -8.51 -1.37
N ILE A 3 2.50 -7.49 -1.65
CA ILE A 3 2.09 -6.38 -2.51
C ILE A 3 1.84 -6.85 -3.96
N LYS A 4 2.64 -7.78 -4.47
CA LYS A 4 2.40 -8.38 -5.79
C LYS A 4 1.09 -9.16 -5.83
N ARG A 5 0.78 -9.87 -4.77
CA ARG A 5 -0.49 -10.59 -4.64
C ARG A 5 -1.67 -9.62 -4.57
N LEU A 6 -1.53 -8.52 -3.83
CA LEU A 6 -2.54 -7.48 -3.77
C LEU A 6 -2.78 -6.88 -5.15
N ARG A 7 -1.73 -6.59 -5.91
CA ARG A 7 -1.85 -6.07 -7.27
C ARG A 7 -2.70 -7.00 -8.13
N LYS A 8 -2.45 -8.30 -8.07
CA LYS A 8 -3.23 -9.30 -8.81
C LYS A 8 -4.69 -9.30 -8.40
N ILE A 9 -4.98 -9.25 -7.10
CA ILE A 9 -6.34 -9.19 -6.57
C ILE A 9 -7.07 -7.94 -7.09
N LEU A 10 -6.42 -6.80 -7.06
CA LEU A 10 -7.00 -5.54 -7.55
C LEU A 10 -7.32 -5.61 -9.04
N LEU A 11 -6.39 -6.14 -9.84
CA LEU A 11 -6.61 -6.31 -11.28
C LEU A 11 -7.74 -7.29 -11.58
N ASP A 12 -7.81 -8.39 -10.85
CA ASP A 12 -8.88 -9.39 -11.00
C ASP A 12 -10.26 -8.80 -10.66
N ARG A 13 -10.32 -7.79 -9.81
CA ARG A 13 -11.55 -7.08 -9.46
C ARG A 13 -11.85 -5.88 -10.36
N GLY A 14 -11.01 -5.61 -11.36
CA GLY A 14 -11.17 -4.47 -12.25
C GLY A 14 -10.88 -3.13 -11.62
N ILE A 15 -10.11 -3.09 -10.54
CA ILE A 15 -9.75 -1.86 -9.83
C ILE A 15 -8.55 -1.21 -10.52
N GLU A 16 -8.66 0.10 -10.80
CA GLU A 16 -7.60 0.86 -11.44
C GLU A 16 -6.41 1.05 -10.50
N ILE A 17 -5.22 0.66 -10.98
CA ILE A 17 -3.96 0.88 -10.28
C ILE A 17 -3.34 2.16 -10.79
N SER A 18 -3.16 3.13 -9.90
CA SER A 18 -2.60 4.46 -10.23
C SER A 18 -1.08 4.45 -10.27
N SER A 19 -0.43 3.70 -9.38
CA SER A 19 1.02 3.56 -9.37
C SER A 19 1.44 2.26 -8.70
N TYR A 20 2.63 1.78 -9.07
CA TYR A 20 3.19 0.57 -8.52
C TYR A 20 4.71 0.67 -8.54
N TYR A 21 5.31 0.67 -7.35
CA TYR A 21 6.75 0.77 -7.17
C TYR A 21 7.28 -0.47 -6.46
N ILE A 22 8.26 -1.13 -7.04
CA ILE A 22 8.92 -2.30 -6.45
C ILE A 22 10.35 -1.90 -6.09
N ASP A 23 10.74 -2.16 -4.83
CA ASP A 23 12.08 -1.94 -4.32
C ASP A 23 12.60 -0.53 -4.59
N GLY A 24 11.71 0.47 -4.53
CA GLY A 24 12.10 1.86 -4.55
C GLY A 24 12.99 2.18 -3.34
N THR A 25 13.86 3.16 -3.47
CA THR A 25 14.74 3.58 -2.39
C THR A 25 14.39 4.99 -1.94
N SER A 26 14.36 5.18 -0.62
CA SER A 26 14.28 6.49 0.01
C SER A 26 15.33 6.54 1.10
N GLY A 27 16.47 7.14 0.81
CA GLY A 27 17.63 7.10 1.71
C GLY A 27 18.15 5.68 1.88
N LYS A 28 18.18 5.19 3.12
CA LYS A 28 18.66 3.84 3.46
C LYS A 28 17.55 2.78 3.41
N ASP A 29 16.30 3.18 3.25
CA ASP A 29 15.16 2.28 3.31
C ASP A 29 14.73 1.88 1.90
N LYS A 30 14.35 0.61 1.75
CA LYS A 30 13.70 0.11 0.55
C LYS A 30 12.21 0.02 0.80
N PHE A 31 11.42 0.37 -0.20
CA PHE A 31 9.97 0.29 -0.09
C PHE A 31 9.36 -0.27 -1.37
N THR A 32 8.23 -0.93 -1.20
CA THR A 32 7.32 -1.29 -2.28
C THR A 32 5.99 -0.64 -1.99
N ALA A 33 5.39 -0.02 -2.98
CA ALA A 33 4.13 0.70 -2.81
C ALA A 33 3.19 0.43 -3.98
N ILE A 34 1.92 0.38 -3.69
CA ILE A 34 0.86 0.30 -4.69
C ILE A 34 -0.21 1.33 -4.36
N SER A 35 -0.63 2.09 -5.37
CA SER A 35 -1.76 3.01 -5.25
C SER A 35 -2.88 2.55 -6.17
N PHE A 36 -4.10 2.59 -5.67
CA PHE A 36 -5.26 2.22 -6.46
C PHE A 36 -6.40 3.19 -6.20
N LYS A 37 -7.26 3.35 -7.20
CA LYS A 37 -8.40 4.25 -7.15
C LYS A 37 -9.66 3.46 -6.82
N LEU A 38 -10.34 3.88 -5.76
CA LEU A 38 -11.55 3.22 -5.28
C LEU A 38 -12.52 4.29 -4.76
N TYR A 39 -13.76 4.27 -5.25
CA TYR A 39 -14.78 5.24 -4.85
C TYR A 39 -14.36 6.70 -5.05
N GLY A 40 -13.60 6.98 -6.12
CA GLY A 40 -13.13 8.33 -6.42
C GLY A 40 -11.94 8.82 -5.60
N GLU A 41 -11.38 7.97 -4.76
CA GLU A 41 -10.26 8.29 -3.87
C GLU A 41 -9.07 7.37 -4.11
N ILE A 42 -7.88 7.85 -3.79
CA ILE A 42 -6.64 7.08 -3.94
C ILE A 42 -6.28 6.46 -2.59
N TYR A 43 -6.14 5.16 -2.57
CA TYR A 43 -5.57 4.41 -1.46
C TYR A 43 -4.14 4.02 -1.81
N LYS A 44 -3.24 4.09 -0.84
CA LYS A 44 -1.84 3.72 -1.04
C LYS A 44 -1.37 2.80 0.07
N ILE A 45 -0.83 1.66 -0.34
CA ILE A 45 -0.26 0.67 0.56
C ILE A 45 1.25 0.71 0.41
N PHE A 46 1.95 0.87 1.53
CA PHE A 46 3.39 0.86 1.59
C PHE A 46 3.86 -0.40 2.31
N TYR A 47 4.95 -0.94 1.84
CA TYR A 47 5.69 -1.99 2.52
C TYR A 47 7.14 -1.55 2.65
N ASN A 48 7.52 -1.20 3.86
CA ASN A 48 8.86 -0.71 4.16
C ASN A 48 9.70 -1.79 4.81
N ARG A 49 10.95 -1.90 4.38
CA ARG A 49 11.97 -2.65 5.07
C ARG A 49 12.87 -1.68 5.81
N ASN A 50 12.78 -1.67 7.12
CA ASN A 50 13.66 -0.90 7.97
C ASN A 50 14.64 -1.85 8.66
N LYS A 51 15.94 -1.51 8.66
CA LYS A 51 16.98 -2.36 9.26
C LYS A 51 16.81 -2.56 10.76
N ILE A 52 16.18 -1.59 11.44
CA ILE A 52 16.00 -1.60 12.89
C ILE A 52 14.67 -2.24 13.29
N LYS A 53 13.60 -1.91 12.57
CA LYS A 53 12.24 -2.33 12.90
C LYS A 53 11.72 -3.53 12.14
N GLY A 54 12.45 -3.97 11.12
CA GLY A 54 12.00 -5.06 10.26
C GLY A 54 11.02 -4.63 9.18
N TYR A 55 10.05 -5.49 8.86
CA TYR A 55 9.08 -5.25 7.80
C TYR A 55 7.78 -4.68 8.38
N GLU A 56 7.31 -3.61 7.79
CA GLU A 56 6.10 -2.92 8.23
C GLU A 56 5.23 -2.54 7.04
N TYR A 57 3.92 -2.63 7.22
CA TYR A 57 2.95 -2.15 6.27
C TYR A 57 2.31 -0.86 6.77
N SER A 58 1.99 0.03 5.84
CA SER A 58 1.24 1.25 6.12
C SER A 58 0.16 1.42 5.07
N ILE A 59 -0.98 1.94 5.47
CA ILE A 59 -2.06 2.27 4.55
C ILE A 59 -2.37 3.75 4.66
N GLY A 60 -2.46 4.42 3.51
CA GLY A 60 -2.85 5.82 3.41
C GLY A 60 -4.02 6.00 2.45
N TRP A 61 -4.67 7.14 2.57
CA TRP A 61 -5.85 7.50 1.80
C TRP A 61 -5.83 9.00 1.49
N GLY A 62 -6.32 9.38 0.31
CA GLY A 62 -6.41 10.78 -0.06
C GLY A 62 -7.17 11.00 -1.36
N LEU A 63 -7.42 12.26 -1.68
CA LEU A 63 -8.12 12.64 -2.90
C LEU A 63 -7.27 12.45 -4.16
N ASN A 64 -5.94 12.51 -4.01
CA ASN A 64 -4.98 12.29 -5.08
C ASN A 64 -3.64 11.83 -4.49
N GLU A 65 -2.72 11.37 -5.33
CA GLU A 65 -1.44 10.84 -4.88
C GLU A 65 -0.58 11.81 -4.07
N LYS A 66 -0.76 13.12 -4.28
CA LYS A 66 0.03 14.16 -3.61
C LYS A 66 -0.47 14.49 -2.20
N SER A 67 -1.71 14.14 -1.88
CA SER A 67 -2.36 14.51 -0.63
C SER A 67 -2.76 13.30 0.21
N ILE A 68 -1.97 12.25 0.17
CA ILE A 68 -2.24 11.04 0.94
C ILE A 68 -1.92 11.24 2.41
N THR A 69 -2.92 10.98 3.25
CA THR A 69 -2.77 10.94 4.70
C THR A 69 -2.61 9.49 5.15
N ILE A 70 -1.59 9.23 5.97
CA ILE A 70 -1.40 7.89 6.52
C ILE A 70 -2.50 7.59 7.52
N MET A 71 -3.31 6.60 7.21
CA MET A 71 -4.41 6.15 8.09
C MET A 71 -3.89 5.24 9.19
N SER A 72 -2.95 4.36 8.87
CA SER A 72 -2.38 3.44 9.83
C SER A 72 -0.99 3.00 9.38
N SER A 73 -0.10 2.78 10.32
CA SER A 73 1.28 2.35 10.08
C SER A 73 1.68 1.24 11.04
N ASN A 74 2.83 0.63 10.80
CA ASN A 74 3.36 -0.46 11.62
C ASN A 74 2.41 -1.67 11.68
N LEU A 75 1.74 -1.96 10.57
CA LEU A 75 0.81 -3.05 10.46
C LEU A 75 1.53 -4.35 10.11
N SER A 76 1.09 -5.45 10.70
CA SER A 76 1.40 -6.78 10.19
C SER A 76 0.62 -7.04 8.90
N TYR A 77 1.04 -8.05 8.12
CA TYR A 77 0.30 -8.44 6.93
C TYR A 77 -1.16 -8.81 7.24
N LYS A 78 -1.38 -9.47 8.37
CA LYS A 78 -2.71 -9.87 8.81
C LYS A 78 -3.62 -8.65 9.10
N GLN A 79 -3.06 -7.64 9.76
CA GLN A 79 -3.78 -6.39 10.03
C GLN A 79 -4.08 -5.63 8.74
N LEU A 80 -3.11 -5.55 7.82
CA LEU A 80 -3.33 -4.95 6.51
C LEU A 80 -4.47 -5.65 5.76
N LYS A 81 -4.47 -6.98 5.74
CA LYS A 81 -5.51 -7.77 5.10
C LYS A 81 -6.89 -7.47 5.68
N TYR A 82 -6.98 -7.31 6.99
CA TYR A 82 -8.22 -6.92 7.67
C TYR A 82 -8.73 -5.56 7.17
N TYR A 83 -7.86 -4.56 7.11
CA TYR A 83 -8.21 -3.23 6.59
C TYR A 83 -8.68 -3.29 5.14
N LEU A 84 -8.00 -4.04 4.31
CA LEU A 84 -8.37 -4.18 2.90
C LEU A 84 -9.72 -4.87 2.72
N CYS A 85 -10.05 -5.84 3.53
CA CYS A 85 -11.36 -6.49 3.51
C CYS A 85 -12.50 -5.51 3.84
N ASN A 86 -12.24 -4.51 4.67
CA ASN A 86 -13.22 -3.49 5.01
C ASN A 86 -13.38 -2.42 3.92
N ILE A 87 -12.33 -2.18 3.12
CA ILE A 87 -12.34 -1.21 2.03
C ILE A 87 -12.88 -1.84 0.74
N LEU A 88 -12.39 -3.03 0.43
CA LEU A 88 -12.78 -3.78 -0.76
C LEU A 88 -14.06 -4.57 -0.54
#